data_efb3f5108697c64beac7b396a139742b
#
_entry.id   efb3f5108697c64beac7b396a139742b
#
_cell.length_a   1.000
_cell.length_b   1.000
_cell.length_c   1.000
_cell.angle_alpha   90.00
_cell.angle_beta   90.00
_cell.angle_gamma   90.00
#
_symmetry.space_group_name_H-M   'P 1'
#
loop_
_entity.id
_entity.type
_entity.pdbx_description
1 polymer ?
#
loop_
_entity_poly.entity_id
_entity_poly.type
_entity_poly.pdbx_seq_one_letter_code
_entity_poly.pdbx_strand_id
1 'polypeptide(L)'
;SGLMQKKLVMLFGAIILAFVFLIGWITYINASKGEKYTKVVLDQQQYNNRTIPFKRGDIVDRNGTKLATSERVYNVVVDAKTITSNKKYINPTIKALSKCFDLKKKDVRKQIKKNPNSRYLVLKKGVNYEAYQKFEKITSDTDKNPNVQGVWMEEDYTRKYPYKTLASDVIGFTTNGNVGSNGIEASYNSILNGTDGRE
;
A
#
# COMPACT_ATOMS: atom_id res chain seq x y z
N SER A 1 60.67 29.16 -10.28
CA SER A 1 59.88 27.91 -9.97
C SER A 1 58.92 28.08 -8.77
N GLY A 2 59.24 28.96 -7.80
CA GLY A 2 58.40 29.13 -6.60
C GLY A 2 56.99 29.70 -6.81
N LEU A 3 56.77 30.51 -7.86
CA LEU A 3 55.46 31.05 -8.21
C LEU A 3 54.47 29.98 -8.79
N MET A 4 55.02 29.03 -9.55
CA MET A 4 54.22 27.89 -10.07
C MET A 4 53.81 26.94 -8.96
N GLN A 5 54.70 26.67 -8.00
CA GLN A 5 54.39 25.81 -6.84
C GLN A 5 53.31 26.43 -5.96
N LYS A 6 53.34 27.75 -5.70
CA LYS A 6 52.28 28.44 -4.94
C LYS A 6 50.94 28.39 -5.64
N LYS A 7 50.89 28.56 -6.96
CA LYS A 7 49.64 28.44 -7.75
C LYS A 7 49.10 27.01 -7.73
N LEU A 8 49.97 25.99 -7.79
CA LEU A 8 49.58 24.58 -7.72
C LEU A 8 49.00 24.24 -6.34
N VAL A 9 49.63 24.72 -5.25
CA VAL A 9 49.10 24.49 -3.88
C VAL A 9 47.78 25.19 -3.67
N MET A 10 47.59 26.42 -4.19
CA MET A 10 46.28 27.09 -4.14
C MET A 10 45.21 26.34 -4.91
N LEU A 11 45.51 25.83 -6.10
CA LEU A 11 44.58 25.05 -6.90
C LEU A 11 44.18 23.76 -6.18
N PHE A 12 45.16 23.06 -5.58
CA PHE A 12 44.90 21.85 -4.80
C PHE A 12 44.05 22.14 -3.56
N GLY A 13 44.32 23.23 -2.86
CA GLY A 13 43.52 23.70 -1.73
C GLY A 13 42.08 24.01 -2.11
N ALA A 14 41.85 24.68 -3.27
CA ALA A 14 40.53 24.97 -3.77
C ALA A 14 39.73 23.69 -4.11
N ILE A 15 40.40 22.68 -4.71
CA ILE A 15 39.78 21.39 -5.02
C ILE A 15 39.37 20.66 -3.73
N ILE A 16 40.25 20.59 -2.74
CA ILE A 16 39.94 19.96 -1.45
C ILE A 16 38.75 20.65 -0.77
N LEU A 17 38.71 21.99 -0.79
CA LEU A 17 37.63 22.77 -0.22
C LEU A 17 36.29 22.48 -0.93
N ALA A 18 36.31 22.34 -2.27
CA ALA A 18 35.16 21.97 -3.04
C ALA A 18 34.64 20.54 -2.68
N PHE A 19 35.56 19.58 -2.48
CA PHE A 19 35.19 18.24 -2.04
C PHE A 19 34.58 18.21 -0.64
N VAL A 20 35.16 18.93 0.32
CA VAL A 20 34.62 19.05 1.68
C VAL A 20 33.22 19.67 1.66
N PHE A 21 33.00 20.68 0.83
CA PHE A 21 31.69 21.30 0.65
C PHE A 21 30.68 20.31 0.06
N LEU A 22 31.06 19.53 -0.97
CA LEU A 22 30.20 18.50 -1.57
C LEU A 22 29.83 17.40 -0.57
N ILE A 23 30.80 16.92 0.22
CA ILE A 23 30.54 15.90 1.25
C ILE A 23 29.57 16.45 2.30
N GLY A 24 29.75 17.67 2.77
CA GLY A 24 28.84 18.34 3.70
C GLY A 24 27.44 18.49 3.13
N TRP A 25 27.34 18.90 1.85
CA TRP A 25 26.05 19.02 1.15
C TRP A 25 25.32 17.68 1.00
N ILE A 26 26.03 16.63 0.59
CA ILE A 26 25.47 15.27 0.48
C ILE A 26 25.00 14.75 1.85
N THR A 27 25.81 14.98 2.89
CA THR A 27 25.46 14.58 4.26
C THR A 27 24.22 15.31 4.74
N TYR A 28 24.11 16.61 4.45
CA TYR A 28 22.93 17.41 4.78
C TYR A 28 21.66 16.90 4.06
N ILE A 29 21.76 16.60 2.76
CA ILE A 29 20.62 16.03 1.99
C ILE A 29 20.21 14.68 2.55
N ASN A 30 21.16 13.79 2.86
CA ASN A 30 20.88 12.49 3.44
C ASN A 30 20.22 12.59 4.83
N ALA A 31 20.69 13.51 5.66
CA ALA A 31 20.12 13.72 6.98
C ALA A 31 18.70 14.34 6.94
N SER A 32 18.45 15.25 5.98
CA SER A 32 17.18 15.99 5.89
C SER A 32 16.12 15.31 5.05
N LYS A 33 16.50 14.56 4.01
CA LYS A 33 15.56 13.94 3.05
C LYS A 33 15.71 12.43 2.89
N GLY A 34 16.62 11.79 3.61
CA GLY A 34 16.89 10.35 3.47
C GLY A 34 15.65 9.47 3.71
N GLU A 35 14.79 9.84 4.66
CA GLU A 35 13.54 9.12 4.96
C GLU A 35 12.53 9.20 3.80
N LYS A 36 12.50 10.31 3.07
CA LYS A 36 11.66 10.50 1.88
C LYS A 36 12.09 9.59 0.73
N TYR A 37 13.41 9.54 0.45
CA TYR A 37 13.95 8.68 -0.60
C TYR A 37 13.81 7.20 -0.27
N THR A 38 14.03 6.80 0.98
CA THR A 38 13.80 5.42 1.44
C THR A 38 12.35 4.99 1.23
N LYS A 39 11.40 5.87 1.51
CA LYS A 39 9.98 5.61 1.29
C LYS A 39 9.68 5.37 -0.19
N VAL A 40 10.14 6.25 -1.08
CA VAL A 40 9.92 6.10 -2.53
C VAL A 40 10.50 4.79 -3.05
N VAL A 41 11.69 4.39 -2.63
CA VAL A 41 12.33 3.12 -3.03
C VAL A 41 11.56 1.92 -2.50
N LEU A 42 11.11 1.95 -1.24
CA LEU A 42 10.31 0.88 -0.64
C LEU A 42 8.94 0.74 -1.32
N ASP A 43 8.29 1.86 -1.62
CA ASP A 43 7.01 1.87 -2.33
C ASP A 43 7.19 1.27 -3.74
N GLN A 44 8.24 1.62 -4.48
CA GLN A 44 8.54 1.04 -5.80
C GLN A 44 8.84 -0.46 -5.75
N GLN A 45 9.54 -0.96 -4.75
CA GLN A 45 9.82 -2.40 -4.60
C GLN A 45 8.57 -3.23 -4.30
N GLN A 46 7.55 -2.63 -3.71
CA GLN A 46 6.28 -3.29 -3.40
C GLN A 46 5.35 -3.38 -4.61
N TYR A 47 5.50 -2.47 -5.59
CA TYR A 47 4.71 -2.50 -6.84
C TYR A 47 5.12 -3.63 -7.81
N ASN A 48 6.33 -4.15 -7.70
CA ASN A 48 6.92 -5.04 -8.72
C ASN A 48 6.38 -6.48 -8.79
N ASN A 49 5.35 -6.87 -8.03
CA ASN A 49 4.71 -8.19 -8.10
C ASN A 49 3.25 -8.15 -7.61
N ARG A 50 2.47 -7.20 -8.12
CA ARG A 50 1.09 -7.05 -7.70
C ARG A 50 0.16 -7.91 -8.55
N THR A 51 -0.57 -8.81 -7.92
CA THR A 51 -1.72 -9.47 -8.54
C THR A 51 -2.88 -8.49 -8.58
N ILE A 52 -3.43 -8.24 -9.76
CA ILE A 52 -4.65 -7.44 -9.93
C ILE A 52 -5.82 -8.43 -9.94
N PRO A 53 -6.67 -8.46 -8.90
CA PRO A 53 -7.75 -9.41 -8.84
C PRO A 53 -8.79 -9.11 -9.92
N PHE A 54 -9.33 -10.16 -10.52
CA PHE A 54 -10.40 -10.00 -11.50
C PHE A 54 -11.69 -9.52 -10.85
N LYS A 55 -12.47 -8.76 -11.58
CA LYS A 55 -13.83 -8.39 -11.22
C LYS A 55 -14.80 -9.47 -11.71
N ARG A 56 -15.48 -10.14 -10.78
CA ARG A 56 -16.51 -11.12 -11.12
C ARG A 56 -17.69 -10.44 -11.84
N GLY A 57 -18.18 -11.05 -12.91
CA GLY A 57 -19.26 -10.55 -13.75
C GLY A 57 -20.56 -10.26 -12.97
N ASP A 58 -21.33 -9.27 -13.42
CA ASP A 58 -22.61 -8.93 -12.82
C ASP A 58 -23.68 -9.96 -13.23
N ILE A 59 -24.62 -10.26 -12.32
CA ILE A 59 -25.85 -10.98 -12.63
C ILE A 59 -26.96 -9.94 -12.69
N VAL A 60 -27.64 -9.88 -13.82
CA VAL A 60 -28.71 -8.90 -14.06
C VAL A 60 -30.01 -9.58 -14.43
N ASP A 61 -31.14 -8.91 -14.16
CA ASP A 61 -32.45 -9.34 -14.66
C ASP A 61 -32.63 -8.96 -16.14
N ARG A 62 -33.78 -9.33 -16.73
CA ARG A 62 -34.12 -9.00 -18.10
C ARG A 62 -34.18 -7.50 -18.42
N ASN A 63 -34.30 -6.66 -17.39
CA ASN A 63 -34.37 -5.20 -17.51
C ASN A 63 -33.00 -4.54 -17.28
N GLY A 64 -31.95 -5.34 -17.01
CA GLY A 64 -30.61 -4.83 -16.71
C GLY A 64 -30.40 -4.46 -15.24
N THR A 65 -31.35 -4.77 -14.35
CA THR A 65 -31.20 -4.50 -12.92
C THR A 65 -30.18 -5.45 -12.32
N LYS A 66 -29.19 -4.91 -11.60
CA LYS A 66 -28.12 -5.71 -11.01
C LYS A 66 -28.63 -6.47 -9.78
N LEU A 67 -28.71 -7.77 -9.90
CA LEU A 67 -29.09 -8.69 -8.80
C LEU A 67 -27.87 -9.14 -7.99
N ALA A 68 -26.71 -9.28 -8.63
CA ALA A 68 -25.42 -9.47 -7.98
C ALA A 68 -24.35 -8.67 -8.72
N THR A 69 -23.50 -7.98 -7.97
CA THR A 69 -22.41 -7.15 -8.52
C THR A 69 -21.16 -7.25 -7.66
N SER A 70 -20.02 -6.91 -8.23
CA SER A 70 -18.75 -6.86 -7.51
C SER A 70 -18.33 -5.42 -7.31
N GLU A 71 -18.15 -5.01 -6.05
CA GLU A 71 -17.65 -3.68 -5.69
C GLU A 71 -16.17 -3.74 -5.36
N ARG A 72 -15.44 -2.73 -5.82
CA ARG A 72 -14.02 -2.57 -5.50
C ARG A 72 -13.86 -2.19 -4.04
N VAL A 73 -13.00 -2.91 -3.37
CA VAL A 73 -12.57 -2.67 -1.99
C VAL A 73 -11.05 -2.74 -1.90
N TYR A 74 -10.51 -2.42 -0.76
CA TYR A 74 -9.06 -2.41 -0.55
C TYR A 74 -8.71 -3.20 0.71
N ASN A 75 -7.61 -3.95 0.64
CA ASN A 75 -7.02 -4.62 1.79
C ASN A 75 -5.84 -3.81 2.29
N VAL A 76 -5.81 -3.54 3.58
CA VAL A 76 -4.70 -2.82 4.23
C VAL A 76 -3.61 -3.81 4.56
N VAL A 77 -2.47 -3.68 3.90
CA VAL A 77 -1.31 -4.55 4.07
C VAL A 77 -0.15 -3.77 4.66
N VAL A 78 0.59 -4.39 5.56
CA VAL A 78 1.75 -3.76 6.19
C VAL A 78 2.97 -4.67 6.14
N ASP A 79 4.12 -4.06 5.95
CA ASP A 79 5.44 -4.64 6.18
C ASP A 79 5.88 -4.35 7.62
N ALA A 80 5.59 -5.30 8.51
CA ALA A 80 5.93 -5.18 9.91
C ALA A 80 7.44 -5.07 10.13
N LYS A 81 8.26 -5.72 9.28
CA LYS A 81 9.72 -5.64 9.34
C LYS A 81 10.21 -4.22 9.07
N THR A 82 9.69 -3.56 8.04
CA THR A 82 10.00 -2.17 7.72
C THR A 82 9.53 -1.23 8.84
N ILE A 83 8.31 -1.39 9.35
CA ILE A 83 7.77 -0.55 10.43
C ILE A 83 8.60 -0.69 11.71
N THR A 84 9.09 -1.88 12.04
CA THR A 84 9.88 -2.14 13.25
C THR A 84 11.37 -1.85 13.11
N SER A 85 11.87 -1.68 11.88
CA SER A 85 13.28 -1.37 11.61
C SER A 85 13.75 -0.06 12.24
N ASN A 86 12.85 0.90 12.41
CA ASN A 86 13.12 2.17 13.06
C ASN A 86 11.98 2.56 14.02
N LYS A 87 12.33 2.90 15.25
CA LYS A 87 11.37 3.34 16.28
C LYS A 87 10.54 4.56 15.84
N LYS A 88 11.08 5.41 14.96
CA LYS A 88 10.40 6.58 14.41
C LYS A 88 9.20 6.22 13.53
N TYR A 89 9.17 5.05 12.90
CA TYR A 89 8.10 4.64 11.98
C TYR A 89 6.88 4.09 12.72
N ILE A 90 7.06 3.47 13.88
CA ILE A 90 6.02 2.73 14.59
C ILE A 90 4.81 3.61 14.94
N ASN A 91 5.04 4.70 15.67
CA ASN A 91 3.95 5.53 16.19
C ASN A 91 3.21 6.32 15.10
N PRO A 92 3.90 7.00 14.14
CA PRO A 92 3.23 7.70 13.04
C PRO A 92 2.42 6.76 12.17
N THR A 93 2.96 5.59 11.80
CA THR A 93 2.27 4.59 10.98
C THR A 93 1.03 4.05 11.69
N ILE A 94 1.12 3.67 12.97
CA ILE A 94 -0.04 3.20 13.73
C ILE A 94 -1.10 4.30 13.88
N LYS A 95 -0.69 5.56 14.05
CA LYS A 95 -1.61 6.70 14.15
C LYS A 95 -2.37 6.91 12.83
N ALA A 96 -1.67 6.86 11.69
CA ALA A 96 -2.27 6.98 10.38
C ALA A 96 -3.27 5.84 10.09
N LEU A 97 -2.88 4.59 10.35
CA LEU A 97 -3.75 3.41 10.21
C LEU A 97 -5.01 3.50 11.08
N SER A 98 -4.84 3.88 12.34
CA SER A 98 -5.98 4.05 13.25
C SER A 98 -6.95 5.13 12.81
N LYS A 99 -6.43 6.27 12.32
CA LYS A 99 -7.23 7.41 11.88
C LYS A 99 -8.04 7.11 10.61
N CYS A 100 -7.45 6.39 9.66
CA CYS A 100 -8.07 6.17 8.34
C CYS A 100 -8.97 4.95 8.30
N PHE A 101 -8.67 3.91 9.10
CA PHE A 101 -9.32 2.61 8.97
C PHE A 101 -10.12 2.18 10.20
N ASP A 102 -10.30 3.07 11.17
CA ASP A 102 -10.99 2.76 12.44
C ASP A 102 -10.42 1.52 13.15
N LEU A 103 -9.08 1.41 13.14
CA LEU A 103 -8.36 0.35 13.82
C LEU A 103 -7.90 0.81 15.20
N LYS A 104 -8.11 0.00 16.23
CA LYS A 104 -7.60 0.30 17.56
C LYS A 104 -6.07 0.24 17.56
N LYS A 105 -5.41 1.31 17.95
CA LYS A 105 -3.93 1.41 18.00
C LYS A 105 -3.28 0.26 18.76
N LYS A 106 -3.93 -0.22 19.83
CA LYS A 106 -3.45 -1.34 20.65
C LYS A 106 -3.42 -2.64 19.85
N ASP A 107 -4.45 -2.91 19.03
CA ASP A 107 -4.57 -4.14 18.27
C ASP A 107 -3.58 -4.13 17.09
N VAL A 108 -3.45 -3.01 16.37
CA VAL A 108 -2.43 -2.84 15.32
C VAL A 108 -1.03 -3.07 15.88
N ARG A 109 -0.71 -2.46 17.02
CA ARG A 109 0.58 -2.64 17.69
C ARG A 109 0.83 -4.09 18.09
N LYS A 110 -0.20 -4.78 18.61
CA LYS A 110 -0.12 -6.19 18.99
C LYS A 110 0.16 -7.08 17.79
N GLN A 111 -0.53 -6.86 16.66
CA GLN A 111 -0.33 -7.63 15.43
C GLN A 111 1.07 -7.44 14.86
N ILE A 112 1.57 -6.20 14.77
CA ILE A 112 2.92 -5.89 14.30
C ILE A 112 3.96 -6.54 15.22
N LYS A 113 3.81 -6.45 16.54
CA LYS A 113 4.72 -7.08 17.52
C LYS A 113 4.70 -8.60 17.46
N LYS A 114 3.56 -9.21 17.16
CA LYS A 114 3.45 -10.67 17.02
C LYS A 114 4.18 -11.19 15.78
N ASN A 115 4.28 -10.37 14.73
CA ASN A 115 4.85 -10.74 13.44
C ASN A 115 5.95 -9.74 13.00
N PRO A 116 7.02 -9.51 13.79
CA PRO A 116 7.97 -8.41 13.55
C PRO A 116 8.81 -8.58 12.29
N ASN A 117 8.93 -9.80 11.78
CA ASN A 117 9.70 -10.12 10.58
C ASN A 117 8.84 -10.30 9.32
N SER A 118 7.52 -10.16 9.46
CA SER A 118 6.61 -10.30 8.33
C SER A 118 6.72 -9.08 7.42
N ARG A 119 6.89 -9.33 6.12
CA ARG A 119 6.82 -8.30 5.07
C ARG A 119 5.43 -8.18 4.46
N TYR A 120 4.54 -9.10 4.78
CA TYR A 120 3.17 -9.11 4.30
C TYR A 120 2.24 -9.50 5.44
N LEU A 121 1.52 -8.53 5.98
CA LEU A 121 0.56 -8.72 7.05
C LEU A 121 -0.72 -7.93 6.74
N VAL A 122 -1.80 -8.63 6.48
CA VAL A 122 -3.11 -8.00 6.22
C VAL A 122 -3.73 -7.60 7.56
N LEU A 123 -3.89 -6.30 7.78
CA LEU A 123 -4.49 -5.75 9.00
C LEU A 123 -6.02 -5.62 8.91
N LYS A 124 -6.53 -5.24 7.75
CA LYS A 124 -7.97 -5.08 7.50
C LYS A 124 -8.28 -5.38 6.04
N LYS A 125 -9.38 -6.08 5.81
CA LYS A 125 -9.91 -6.36 4.48
C LYS A 125 -11.17 -5.55 4.20
N GLY A 126 -11.48 -5.34 2.93
CA GLY A 126 -12.75 -4.78 2.51
C GLY A 126 -12.94 -3.29 2.86
N VAL A 127 -11.87 -2.53 2.85
CA VAL A 127 -11.92 -1.08 3.09
C VAL A 127 -12.50 -0.37 1.87
N ASN A 128 -13.40 0.60 2.09
CA ASN A 128 -14.01 1.38 1.03
C ASN A 128 -13.03 2.41 0.41
N TYR A 129 -13.41 2.93 -0.76
CA TYR A 129 -12.60 3.89 -1.50
C TYR A 129 -12.36 5.20 -0.75
N GLU A 130 -13.31 5.66 0.08
CA GLU A 130 -13.16 6.89 0.86
C GLU A 130 -12.03 6.77 1.90
N ALA A 131 -11.96 5.64 2.61
CA ALA A 131 -10.90 5.39 3.58
C ALA A 131 -9.54 5.20 2.88
N TYR A 132 -9.51 4.56 1.70
CA TYR A 132 -8.35 4.49 0.83
C TYR A 132 -7.84 5.89 0.48
N GLN A 133 -8.68 6.77 -0.04
CA GLN A 133 -8.29 8.14 -0.41
C GLN A 133 -7.78 8.96 0.79
N LYS A 134 -8.40 8.80 1.97
CA LYS A 134 -7.91 9.47 3.20
C LYS A 134 -6.49 9.04 3.56
N PHE A 135 -6.19 7.76 3.41
CA PHE A 135 -4.86 7.24 3.68
C PHE A 135 -3.86 7.66 2.62
N GLU A 136 -4.23 7.61 1.35
CA GLU A 136 -3.39 8.04 0.22
C GLU A 136 -2.96 9.50 0.35
N LYS A 137 -3.87 10.40 0.75
CA LYS A 137 -3.54 11.81 1.04
C LYS A 137 -2.49 11.96 2.15
N ILE A 138 -2.51 11.08 3.15
CA ILE A 138 -1.51 11.11 4.23
C ILE A 138 -0.16 10.61 3.71
N THR A 139 -0.15 9.54 2.92
CA THR A 139 1.09 8.92 2.44
C THR A 139 1.73 9.67 1.28
N SER A 140 0.96 10.35 0.44
CA SER A 140 1.47 11.18 -0.65
C SER A 140 2.13 12.47 -0.16
N ASP A 141 1.70 13.01 1.00
CA ASP A 141 2.35 14.17 1.63
C ASP A 141 3.58 13.70 2.44
N THR A 142 4.64 13.36 1.71
CA THR A 142 5.89 12.85 2.30
C THR A 142 6.64 13.91 3.10
N ASP A 143 6.38 15.19 2.87
CA ASP A 143 7.03 16.27 3.61
C ASP A 143 6.47 16.39 5.03
N LYS A 144 5.15 16.19 5.21
CA LYS A 144 4.50 16.19 6.53
C LYS A 144 4.53 14.83 7.22
N ASN A 145 4.56 13.73 6.44
CA ASN A 145 4.45 12.38 6.97
C ASN A 145 5.61 11.45 6.51
N PRO A 146 6.89 11.85 6.65
CA PRO A 146 8.03 11.06 6.17
C PRO A 146 8.18 9.73 6.90
N ASN A 147 7.64 9.65 8.12
CA ASN A 147 7.76 8.49 9.01
C ASN A 147 6.58 7.49 8.92
N VAL A 148 5.61 7.71 8.03
CA VAL A 148 4.57 6.72 7.71
C VAL A 148 5.12 5.78 6.65
N GLN A 149 5.55 4.59 7.07
CA GLN A 149 6.31 3.65 6.24
C GLN A 149 5.72 2.24 6.30
N GLY A 150 5.98 1.45 5.25
CA GLY A 150 5.67 0.03 5.24
C GLY A 150 4.17 -0.29 5.23
N VAL A 151 3.35 0.55 4.59
CA VAL A 151 1.91 0.32 4.43
C VAL A 151 1.54 0.54 2.98
N TRP A 152 0.77 -0.38 2.42
CA TRP A 152 0.16 -0.22 1.11
C TRP A 152 -1.24 -0.83 1.09
N MET A 153 -1.94 -0.56 0.02
CA MET A 153 -3.30 -1.03 -0.19
C MET A 153 -3.34 -1.93 -1.40
N GLU A 154 -3.95 -3.08 -1.27
CA GLU A 154 -4.21 -3.99 -2.37
C GLU A 154 -5.67 -3.93 -2.78
N GLU A 155 -5.92 -3.80 -4.08
CA GLU A 155 -7.27 -3.86 -4.62
C GLU A 155 -7.84 -5.28 -4.45
N ASP A 156 -9.11 -5.33 -4.16
CA ASP A 156 -9.88 -6.56 -4.07
C ASP A 156 -11.34 -6.28 -4.46
N TYR A 157 -12.13 -7.30 -4.65
CA TYR A 157 -13.54 -7.17 -4.95
C TYR A 157 -14.38 -7.94 -3.93
N THR A 158 -15.45 -7.30 -3.47
CA THR A 158 -16.45 -7.95 -2.63
C THR A 158 -17.74 -8.11 -3.42
N ARG A 159 -18.36 -9.30 -3.30
CA ARG A 159 -19.63 -9.59 -3.93
C ARG A 159 -20.76 -8.95 -3.16
N LYS A 160 -21.63 -8.21 -3.84
CA LYS A 160 -22.82 -7.58 -3.27
C LYS A 160 -24.09 -8.05 -3.94
N TYR A 161 -25.10 -8.21 -3.12
CA TYR A 161 -26.45 -8.58 -3.51
C TYR A 161 -27.40 -7.45 -3.08
N PRO A 162 -27.69 -6.47 -3.95
CA PRO A 162 -28.42 -5.24 -3.58
C PRO A 162 -29.81 -5.53 -2.99
N TYR A 163 -30.45 -6.59 -3.45
CA TYR A 163 -31.79 -6.96 -3.04
C TYR A 163 -31.83 -8.07 -1.95
N LYS A 164 -30.69 -8.36 -1.33
CA LYS A 164 -30.51 -9.28 -0.21
C LYS A 164 -31.22 -10.64 -0.42
N THR A 165 -32.44 -10.80 0.14
CA THR A 165 -33.19 -12.05 0.10
C THR A 165 -33.96 -12.28 -1.19
N LEU A 166 -34.09 -11.26 -2.06
CA LEU A 166 -34.80 -11.42 -3.33
C LEU A 166 -34.01 -12.37 -4.23
N ALA A 167 -34.66 -13.48 -4.60
CA ALA A 167 -34.10 -14.54 -5.43
C ALA A 167 -32.78 -15.16 -4.89
N SER A 168 -32.54 -15.09 -3.57
CA SER A 168 -31.33 -15.62 -2.95
C SER A 168 -31.10 -17.10 -3.22
N ASP A 169 -32.19 -17.90 -3.25
CA ASP A 169 -32.11 -19.31 -3.52
C ASP A 169 -31.80 -19.62 -4.99
N VAL A 170 -32.16 -18.71 -5.90
CA VAL A 170 -31.88 -18.84 -7.34
C VAL A 170 -30.50 -18.32 -7.66
N ILE A 171 -30.17 -17.12 -7.18
CA ILE A 171 -28.88 -16.47 -7.44
C ILE A 171 -27.76 -17.19 -6.71
N GLY A 172 -27.99 -17.57 -5.45
CA GLY A 172 -26.97 -18.13 -4.60
C GLY A 172 -26.02 -17.10 -4.01
N PHE A 173 -24.85 -17.55 -3.58
CA PHE A 173 -23.82 -16.70 -3.00
C PHE A 173 -22.42 -17.21 -3.33
N THR A 174 -21.43 -16.35 -3.12
CA THR A 174 -20.00 -16.69 -3.27
C THR A 174 -19.35 -16.88 -1.90
N THR A 175 -18.38 -17.79 -1.87
CA THR A 175 -17.46 -17.98 -0.74
C THR A 175 -16.16 -17.22 -0.98
N ASN A 176 -15.18 -17.34 -0.05
CA ASN A 176 -13.87 -16.75 -0.19
C ASN A 176 -13.22 -17.11 -1.53
N GLY A 177 -12.59 -16.12 -2.17
CA GLY A 177 -11.94 -16.30 -3.47
C GLY A 177 -12.88 -16.19 -4.67
N ASN A 178 -14.04 -15.56 -4.52
CA ASN A 178 -15.02 -15.38 -5.60
C ASN A 178 -15.54 -16.69 -6.21
N VAL A 179 -15.62 -17.76 -5.43
CA VAL A 179 -16.16 -19.05 -5.87
C VAL A 179 -17.65 -19.12 -5.57
N GLY A 180 -18.47 -19.38 -6.60
CA GLY A 180 -19.90 -19.59 -6.45
C GLY A 180 -20.19 -20.85 -5.66
N SER A 181 -21.02 -20.75 -4.61
CA SER A 181 -21.33 -21.86 -3.70
C SER A 181 -22.58 -22.61 -4.14
N ASN A 182 -23.59 -21.91 -4.59
CA ASN A 182 -24.88 -22.47 -5.03
C ASN A 182 -25.58 -21.57 -6.05
N GLY A 183 -26.70 -22.00 -6.60
CA GLY A 183 -27.55 -21.26 -7.53
C GLY A 183 -26.83 -20.87 -8.83
N ILE A 184 -27.19 -19.73 -9.41
CA ILE A 184 -26.58 -19.16 -10.62
C ILE A 184 -25.09 -18.90 -10.41
N GLU A 185 -24.72 -18.44 -9.22
CA GLU A 185 -23.31 -18.18 -8.88
C GLU A 185 -22.44 -19.44 -9.05
N ALA A 186 -22.92 -20.59 -8.65
CA ALA A 186 -22.19 -21.86 -8.81
C ALA A 186 -22.28 -22.38 -10.26
N SER A 187 -23.49 -22.40 -10.85
CA SER A 187 -23.71 -22.94 -12.18
C SER A 187 -22.95 -22.20 -13.29
N TYR A 188 -22.81 -20.88 -13.14
CA TYR A 188 -22.11 -20.03 -14.09
C TYR A 188 -20.74 -19.55 -13.58
N ASN A 189 -20.17 -20.25 -12.59
CA ASN A 189 -18.93 -19.81 -11.96
C ASN A 189 -17.78 -19.58 -12.95
N SER A 190 -17.61 -20.45 -13.94
CA SER A 190 -16.57 -20.31 -14.97
C SER A 190 -16.77 -19.12 -15.91
N ILE A 191 -18.03 -18.72 -16.11
CA ILE A 191 -18.39 -17.59 -16.98
C ILE A 191 -18.27 -16.25 -16.20
N LEU A 192 -18.67 -16.26 -14.94
CA LEU A 192 -18.65 -15.09 -14.08
C LEU A 192 -17.24 -14.73 -13.61
N ASN A 193 -16.36 -15.72 -13.47
CA ASN A 193 -14.96 -15.48 -13.09
C ASN A 193 -14.14 -14.97 -14.28
N GLY A 194 -13.23 -14.04 -13.98
CA GLY A 194 -12.16 -13.62 -14.88
C GLY A 194 -10.84 -14.30 -14.52
N THR A 195 -9.77 -13.76 -15.07
CA THR A 195 -8.39 -14.14 -14.76
C THR A 195 -7.69 -12.96 -14.12
N ASP A 196 -6.95 -13.23 -13.05
CA ASP A 196 -6.16 -12.20 -12.38
C ASP A 196 -5.09 -11.64 -13.32
N GLY A 197 -4.95 -10.32 -13.30
CA GLY A 197 -3.86 -9.63 -13.95
C GLY A 197 -2.58 -9.64 -13.10
N ARG A 198 -1.45 -9.33 -13.73
CA ARG A 198 -0.16 -9.08 -13.07
C ARG A 198 0.40 -7.76 -13.56
N GLU A 199 0.92 -6.98 -12.63
CA GLU A 199 1.65 -5.73 -12.90
C GLU A 199 3.11 -5.84 -12.48
#